data_dfa4e7d4024c83dfa1d9c33d74bb95fc
#
_entry.id   dfa4e7d4024c83dfa1d9c33d74bb95fc
#
_cell.length_a   1.000
_cell.length_b   1.000
_cell.length_c   1.000
_cell.angle_alpha   90.00
_cell.angle_beta   90.00
_cell.angle_gamma   90.00
#
_symmetry.space_group_name_H-M   'P 1'
#
loop_
_entity.id
_entity.type
_entity.pdbx_description
1 polymer ?
#
loop_
_entity_poly.entity_id
_entity_poly.type
_entity_poly.pdbx_seq_one_letter_code
_entity_poly.pdbx_strand_id
1 'polypeptide(L)'
;MTDKTTTTTPQSVLSSDLFDGLQADTMERGATISPCGLYRYSLWRKWAPGPMCVFIGLNPSTADATLDDPTIRRCVGFAKAWGFSGLMMLNLFAYRATEPADMKAAQDPIGPENDDALRFAHSNTTTVVAAWGAQGTFKGRDQQVRAMLPRLHYLR
;
A
#
# COMPACT_ATOMS: atom_id res chain seq x y z
N MET A 1 27.90 -57.76 20.77
CA MET A 1 27.83 -57.25 19.40
C MET A 1 26.56 -56.44 19.29
N THR A 2 26.66 -55.15 19.47
CA THR A 2 25.53 -54.22 19.35
C THR A 2 25.73 -53.43 18.06
N ASP A 3 24.90 -53.76 17.10
CA ASP A 3 24.85 -53.06 15.83
C ASP A 3 24.10 -51.72 16.05
N LYS A 4 24.83 -50.62 16.00
CA LYS A 4 24.24 -49.29 15.99
C LYS A 4 24.00 -48.90 14.55
N THR A 5 22.82 -49.17 14.06
CA THR A 5 22.33 -48.59 12.82
C THR A 5 22.03 -47.13 13.08
N THR A 6 22.95 -46.25 12.70
CA THR A 6 22.70 -44.80 12.69
C THR A 6 21.83 -44.49 11.49
N THR A 7 20.56 -44.31 11.74
CA THR A 7 19.64 -43.79 10.72
C THR A 7 19.90 -42.30 10.60
N THR A 8 20.68 -41.92 9.59
CA THR A 8 20.83 -40.53 9.22
C THR A 8 19.57 -40.09 8.47
N THR A 9 18.73 -39.35 9.13
CA THR A 9 17.55 -38.75 8.52
C THR A 9 18.01 -37.61 7.62
N PRO A 10 17.67 -37.60 6.33
CA PRO A 10 18.04 -36.45 5.47
C PRO A 10 17.08 -35.28 5.72
N GLN A 11 17.36 -34.49 6.75
CA GLN A 11 16.53 -33.34 7.11
C GLN A 11 17.03 -32.02 6.51
N SER A 12 18.14 -31.98 5.76
CA SER A 12 18.75 -30.72 5.37
C SER A 12 18.49 -30.24 3.95
N VAL A 13 17.85 -31.05 3.10
CA VAL A 13 17.67 -30.71 1.67
C VAL A 13 16.24 -30.30 1.32
N LEU A 14 15.25 -30.55 2.19
CA LEU A 14 13.84 -30.27 1.92
C LEU A 14 13.37 -28.92 2.45
N SER A 15 14.17 -28.18 3.22
CA SER A 15 13.71 -26.98 3.90
C SER A 15 13.93 -25.68 3.13
N SER A 16 14.96 -25.57 2.29
CA SER A 16 15.24 -24.29 1.62
C SER A 16 14.32 -24.04 0.43
N ASP A 17 14.07 -25.04 -0.40
CA ASP A 17 13.24 -24.86 -1.61
C ASP A 17 11.75 -24.73 -1.30
N LEU A 18 11.27 -25.40 -0.23
CA LEU A 18 9.89 -25.25 0.26
C LEU A 18 9.68 -23.91 0.96
N PHE A 19 10.69 -23.38 1.66
CA PHE A 19 10.61 -22.08 2.32
C PHE A 19 10.70 -20.93 1.31
N ASP A 20 11.50 -21.03 0.26
CA ASP A 20 11.57 -20.02 -0.80
C ASP A 20 10.25 -19.95 -1.60
N GLY A 21 9.61 -21.08 -1.87
CA GLY A 21 8.30 -21.13 -2.50
C GLY A 21 7.17 -20.60 -1.61
N LEU A 22 7.25 -20.82 -0.28
CA LEU A 22 6.28 -20.33 0.69
C LEU A 22 6.48 -18.84 1.02
N GLN A 23 7.71 -18.32 0.95
CA GLN A 23 8.00 -16.89 1.18
C GLN A 23 7.55 -16.02 0.01
N ALA A 24 7.46 -16.53 -1.20
CA ALA A 24 6.92 -15.80 -2.35
C ALA A 24 5.41 -15.54 -2.23
N ASP A 25 4.68 -16.33 -1.44
CA ASP A 25 3.22 -16.23 -1.25
C ASP A 25 2.81 -15.52 0.07
N THR A 26 3.76 -15.10 0.90
CA THR A 26 3.47 -14.49 2.22
C THR A 26 3.38 -12.97 2.20
N MET A 27 2.94 -12.37 1.10
CA MET A 27 2.65 -10.93 1.08
C MET A 27 1.46 -10.63 2.00
N GLU A 28 1.70 -9.84 3.05
CA GLU A 28 0.61 -9.29 3.86
C GLU A 28 -0.16 -8.28 3.02
N ARG A 29 -1.48 -8.44 3.00
CA ARG A 29 -2.40 -7.61 2.22
C ARG A 29 -3.52 -7.10 3.10
N GLY A 30 -3.91 -5.86 2.92
CA GLY A 30 -5.04 -5.30 3.63
C GLY A 30 -5.51 -3.99 3.05
N ALA A 31 -6.68 -3.57 3.49
CA ALA A 31 -7.24 -2.26 3.17
C ALA A 31 -8.19 -1.83 4.29
N THR A 32 -8.24 -0.52 4.52
CA THR A 32 -9.26 0.09 5.38
C THR A 32 -10.32 0.73 4.50
N ILE A 33 -11.47 0.13 4.49
CA ILE A 33 -12.65 0.55 3.72
C ILE A 33 -13.74 0.93 4.71
N SER A 34 -14.45 2.03 4.45
CA SER A 34 -15.58 2.46 5.28
C SER A 34 -16.68 1.41 5.33
N PRO A 35 -17.48 1.34 6.42
CA PRO A 35 -18.58 0.37 6.52
C PRO A 35 -19.59 0.46 5.37
N CYS A 36 -19.83 1.67 4.83
CA CYS A 36 -20.70 1.86 3.68
C CYS A 36 -20.08 1.45 2.34
N GLY A 37 -18.77 1.13 2.30
CA GLY A 37 -18.04 0.73 1.11
C GLY A 37 -17.69 1.86 0.14
N LEU A 38 -18.09 3.09 0.42
CA LEU A 38 -17.85 4.23 -0.49
C LEU A 38 -16.42 4.75 -0.44
N TYR A 39 -15.72 4.58 0.67
CA TYR A 39 -14.39 5.14 0.90
C TYR A 39 -13.37 4.05 1.15
N ARG A 40 -12.20 4.18 0.55
CA ARG A 40 -11.00 3.44 0.92
C ARG A 40 -9.97 4.42 1.46
N TYR A 41 -9.68 4.32 2.76
CA TYR A 41 -8.76 5.24 3.43
C TYR A 41 -7.30 4.83 3.30
N SER A 42 -7.04 3.52 3.25
CA SER A 42 -5.71 2.98 3.04
C SER A 42 -5.76 1.60 2.41
N LEU A 43 -4.66 1.22 1.77
CA LEU A 43 -4.41 -0.12 1.27
C LEU A 43 -2.94 -0.40 1.49
N TRP A 44 -2.58 -1.62 1.91
CA TRP A 44 -1.18 -1.97 2.10
C TRP A 44 -0.84 -3.32 1.52
N ARG A 45 0.44 -3.42 1.14
CA ARG A 45 1.10 -4.64 0.68
C ARG A 45 2.47 -4.68 1.33
N LYS A 46 2.79 -5.79 2.02
CA LYS A 46 4.07 -5.96 2.68
C LYS A 46 4.65 -7.32 2.32
N TRP A 47 5.86 -7.34 1.78
CA TRP A 47 6.51 -8.54 1.26
C TRP A 47 7.74 -8.97 2.06
N ALA A 48 8.22 -8.14 2.98
CA ALA A 48 9.35 -8.45 3.83
C ALA A 48 9.29 -7.64 5.12
N PRO A 49 10.03 -8.05 6.19
CA PRO A 49 10.25 -7.20 7.34
C PRO A 49 11.07 -5.96 6.95
N GLY A 50 10.69 -4.80 7.45
CA GLY A 50 11.43 -3.57 7.20
C GLY A 50 10.55 -2.36 6.88
N PRO A 51 11.16 -1.26 6.39
CA PRO A 51 10.47 0.00 6.17
C PRO A 51 9.48 -0.09 5.01
N MET A 52 8.38 0.62 5.16
CA MET A 52 7.35 0.79 4.14
C MET A 52 7.43 2.19 3.51
N CYS A 53 6.99 2.28 2.26
CA CYS A 53 6.83 3.54 1.53
C CYS A 53 5.34 3.88 1.43
N VAL A 54 4.99 5.15 1.66
CA VAL A 54 3.62 5.63 1.47
C VAL A 54 3.52 6.35 0.13
N PHE A 55 2.51 6.01 -0.66
CA PHE A 55 2.09 6.75 -1.85
C PHE A 55 0.74 7.42 -1.60
N ILE A 56 0.61 8.66 -2.03
CA ILE A 56 -0.67 9.37 -2.01
C ILE A 56 -1.10 9.62 -3.45
N GLY A 57 -2.12 8.90 -3.90
CA GLY A 57 -2.72 9.05 -5.21
C GLY A 57 -3.87 10.05 -5.22
N LEU A 58 -4.59 10.12 -6.34
CA LEU A 58 -5.74 11.02 -6.50
C LEU A 58 -6.97 10.48 -5.75
N ASN A 59 -7.45 9.31 -6.16
CA ASN A 59 -8.58 8.62 -5.53
C ASN A 59 -8.47 7.11 -5.77
N PRO A 60 -9.06 6.28 -4.89
CA PRO A 60 -9.03 4.83 -5.06
C PRO A 60 -9.95 4.39 -6.21
N SER A 61 -9.51 3.33 -6.91
CA SER A 61 -10.27 2.67 -7.95
C SER A 61 -10.80 1.32 -7.46
N THR A 62 -10.43 0.23 -8.13
CA THR A 62 -11.00 -1.11 -7.90
C THR A 62 -10.21 -1.97 -6.92
N ALA A 63 -8.95 -1.62 -6.61
CA ALA A 63 -8.14 -2.40 -5.68
C ALA A 63 -8.74 -2.41 -4.26
N ASP A 64 -8.64 -3.54 -3.60
CA ASP A 64 -9.12 -3.76 -2.24
C ASP A 64 -8.07 -4.51 -1.40
N ALA A 65 -8.51 -5.14 -0.31
CA ALA A 65 -7.61 -5.90 0.57
C ALA A 65 -6.84 -7.01 -0.16
N THR A 66 -7.41 -7.62 -1.19
CA THR A 66 -6.84 -8.78 -1.88
C THR A 66 -6.53 -8.55 -3.35
N LEU A 67 -7.27 -7.67 -4.02
CA LEU A 67 -7.13 -7.39 -5.45
C LEU A 67 -6.27 -6.15 -5.71
N ASP A 68 -5.34 -6.28 -6.65
CA ASP A 68 -4.54 -5.17 -7.15
C ASP A 68 -5.14 -4.61 -8.44
N ASP A 69 -5.04 -3.29 -8.61
CA ASP A 69 -5.26 -2.61 -9.90
C ASP A 69 -3.90 -2.22 -10.53
N PRO A 70 -3.89 -1.70 -11.78
CA PRO A 70 -2.64 -1.30 -12.43
C PRO A 70 -1.82 -0.27 -11.65
N THR A 71 -2.48 0.66 -10.95
CA THR A 71 -1.79 1.67 -10.14
C THR A 71 -1.06 1.03 -8.96
N ILE A 72 -1.72 0.13 -8.24
CA ILE A 72 -1.11 -0.58 -7.11
C ILE A 72 0.07 -1.42 -7.58
N ARG A 73 -0.07 -2.16 -8.69
CA ARG A 73 1.03 -2.95 -9.25
C ARG A 73 2.25 -2.09 -9.59
N ARG A 74 2.03 -0.90 -10.17
CA ARG A 74 3.10 0.05 -10.49
C ARG A 74 3.78 0.58 -9.23
N CYS A 75 3.02 0.97 -8.22
CA CYS A 75 3.56 1.46 -6.95
C CYS A 75 4.35 0.38 -6.21
N VAL A 76 3.88 -0.87 -6.20
CA VAL A 76 4.63 -2.02 -5.68
C VAL A 76 5.99 -2.15 -6.39
N GLY A 77 5.99 -2.04 -7.71
CA GLY A 77 7.23 -2.08 -8.50
C GLY A 77 8.22 -0.98 -8.10
N PHE A 78 7.78 0.26 -7.93
CA PHE A 78 8.62 1.35 -7.47
C PHE A 78 9.15 1.11 -6.05
N ALA A 79 8.29 0.73 -5.13
CA ALA A 79 8.70 0.49 -3.74
C ALA A 79 9.75 -0.63 -3.64
N LYS A 80 9.59 -1.70 -4.40
CA LYS A 80 10.58 -2.79 -4.49
C LYS A 80 11.91 -2.30 -5.08
N ALA A 81 11.85 -1.55 -6.18
CA ALA A 81 13.04 -1.00 -6.83
C ALA A 81 13.83 -0.04 -5.91
N TRP A 82 13.15 0.66 -5.03
CA TRP A 82 13.76 1.57 -4.06
C TRP A 82 14.21 0.89 -2.77
N GLY A 83 14.04 -0.43 -2.66
CA GLY A 83 14.51 -1.20 -1.50
C GLY A 83 13.57 -1.22 -0.30
N PHE A 84 12.31 -0.82 -0.45
CA PHE A 84 11.32 -0.91 0.62
C PHE A 84 10.76 -2.33 0.76
N SER A 85 10.27 -2.63 1.95
CA SER A 85 9.71 -3.94 2.32
C SER A 85 8.20 -4.01 2.21
N GLY A 86 7.58 -2.91 1.86
CA GLY A 86 6.14 -2.79 1.67
C GLY A 86 5.74 -1.41 1.21
N LEU A 87 4.47 -1.26 0.86
CA LEU A 87 3.87 0.03 0.57
C LEU A 87 2.53 0.19 1.28
N MET A 88 2.18 1.44 1.51
CA MET A 88 0.84 1.85 1.89
C MET A 88 0.35 2.88 0.88
N MET A 89 -0.84 2.68 0.33
CA MET A 89 -1.48 3.58 -0.62
C MET A 89 -2.61 4.31 0.06
N LEU A 90 -2.53 5.65 0.06
CA LEU A 90 -3.60 6.56 0.45
C LEU A 90 -3.93 7.47 -0.73
N ASN A 91 -4.91 8.35 -0.57
CA ASN A 91 -5.35 9.23 -1.64
C ASN A 91 -5.72 10.60 -1.10
N LEU A 92 -5.66 11.64 -1.96
CA LEU A 92 -6.19 12.95 -1.65
C LEU A 92 -7.69 12.88 -1.34
N PHE A 93 -8.40 12.08 -2.14
CA PHE A 93 -9.83 11.83 -2.02
C PHE A 93 -10.03 10.34 -1.77
N ALA A 94 -10.72 9.98 -0.71
CA ALA A 94 -10.94 8.58 -0.35
C ALA A 94 -12.13 7.94 -1.08
N TYR A 95 -12.97 8.73 -1.77
CA TYR A 95 -14.12 8.23 -2.50
C TYR A 95 -13.70 7.29 -3.63
N ARG A 96 -14.24 6.07 -3.64
CA ARG A 96 -13.92 5.01 -4.59
C ARG A 96 -14.62 5.26 -5.92
N ALA A 97 -13.84 5.49 -6.98
CA ALA A 97 -14.36 5.67 -8.33
C ALA A 97 -13.29 5.30 -9.35
N THR A 98 -13.69 4.62 -10.42
CA THR A 98 -12.78 4.30 -11.53
C THR A 98 -12.46 5.56 -12.34
N GLU A 99 -13.45 6.41 -12.55
CA GLU A 99 -13.29 7.67 -13.27
C GLU A 99 -13.17 8.86 -12.31
N PRO A 100 -12.19 9.74 -12.49
CA PRO A 100 -12.06 10.94 -11.65
C PRO A 100 -13.31 11.84 -11.65
N ALA A 101 -14.05 11.86 -12.76
CA ALA A 101 -15.31 12.63 -12.84
C ALA A 101 -16.35 12.17 -11.83
N ASP A 102 -16.45 10.88 -11.57
CA ASP A 102 -17.39 10.32 -10.59
C ASP A 102 -16.98 10.67 -9.16
N MET A 103 -15.69 10.65 -8.87
CA MET A 103 -15.16 11.12 -7.58
C MET A 103 -15.47 12.60 -7.38
N LYS A 104 -15.25 13.43 -8.40
CA LYS A 104 -15.53 14.87 -8.32
C LYS A 104 -17.01 15.20 -8.15
N ALA A 105 -17.89 14.35 -8.65
CA ALA A 105 -19.34 14.49 -8.52
C ALA A 105 -19.88 14.02 -7.15
N ALA A 106 -19.08 13.33 -6.35
CA ALA A 106 -19.51 12.84 -5.04
C ALA A 106 -19.80 14.00 -4.09
N GLN A 107 -20.74 13.82 -3.18
CA GLN A 107 -21.12 14.81 -2.19
C GLN A 107 -19.95 15.15 -1.25
N ASP A 108 -19.24 14.13 -0.78
CA ASP A 108 -18.01 14.26 0.01
C ASP A 108 -16.91 13.38 -0.63
N PRO A 109 -16.13 13.92 -1.56
CA PRO A 109 -15.08 13.15 -2.22
C PRO A 109 -13.88 12.86 -1.31
N ILE A 110 -13.60 13.71 -0.33
CA ILE A 110 -12.47 13.55 0.60
C ILE A 110 -12.69 12.36 1.52
N GLY A 111 -13.86 12.25 2.11
CA GLY A 111 -14.20 11.25 3.10
C GLY A 111 -13.95 11.72 4.54
N PRO A 112 -14.84 11.37 5.48
CA PRO A 112 -14.80 11.92 6.84
C PRO A 112 -13.57 11.53 7.66
N GLU A 113 -12.93 10.40 7.37
CA GLU A 113 -11.75 9.91 8.11
C GLU A 113 -10.44 10.00 7.31
N ASN A 114 -10.47 10.60 6.13
CA ASN A 114 -9.30 10.59 5.24
C ASN A 114 -8.13 11.41 5.77
N ASP A 115 -8.39 12.58 6.34
CA ASP A 115 -7.33 13.43 6.89
C ASP A 115 -6.60 12.74 8.04
N ASP A 116 -7.32 12.07 8.92
CA ASP A 116 -6.73 11.30 10.01
C ASP A 116 -5.90 10.13 9.50
N ALA A 117 -6.37 9.43 8.46
CA ALA A 117 -5.61 8.36 7.82
C ALA A 117 -4.30 8.88 7.20
N LEU A 118 -4.34 10.01 6.52
CA LEU A 118 -3.16 10.65 5.94
C LEU A 118 -2.15 11.06 7.02
N ARG A 119 -2.60 11.69 8.09
CA ARG A 119 -1.73 12.08 9.21
C ARG A 119 -1.10 10.88 9.89
N PHE A 120 -1.87 9.83 10.12
CA PHE A 120 -1.38 8.60 10.73
C PHE A 120 -0.29 7.95 9.87
N ALA A 121 -0.52 7.81 8.56
CA ALA A 121 0.46 7.23 7.65
C ALA A 121 1.75 8.07 7.59
N HIS A 122 1.65 9.39 7.55
CA HIS A 122 2.78 10.30 7.55
C HIS A 122 3.59 10.22 8.86
N SER A 123 2.92 10.09 10.00
CA SER A 123 3.58 10.00 11.31
C SER A 123 4.32 8.68 11.52
N ASN A 124 3.91 7.62 10.83
CA ASN A 124 4.45 6.27 11.01
C ASN A 124 5.41 5.83 9.90
N THR A 125 5.80 6.73 9.00
CA THR A 125 6.73 6.42 7.93
C THR A 125 7.64 7.62 7.63
N THR A 126 8.82 7.32 7.11
CA THR A 126 9.81 8.36 6.74
C THR A 126 9.71 8.78 5.29
N THR A 127 9.08 7.97 4.44
CA THR A 127 9.01 8.22 2.99
C THR A 127 7.57 8.25 2.52
N VAL A 128 7.11 9.44 2.16
CA VAL A 128 5.77 9.69 1.62
C VAL A 128 5.91 10.33 0.25
N VAL A 129 5.33 9.71 -0.76
CA VAL A 129 5.42 10.12 -2.17
C VAL A 129 4.08 10.69 -2.64
N ALA A 130 4.10 11.93 -3.09
CA ALA A 130 2.97 12.56 -3.76
C ALA A 130 2.87 12.05 -5.20
N ALA A 131 1.80 11.31 -5.50
CA ALA A 131 1.60 10.64 -6.78
C ALA A 131 0.21 10.92 -7.39
N TRP A 132 -0.42 12.04 -7.01
CA TRP A 132 -1.81 12.35 -7.38
C TRP A 132 -1.99 13.02 -8.75
N GLY A 133 -0.91 13.51 -9.37
CA GLY A 133 -0.98 14.15 -10.68
C GLY A 133 -1.65 15.53 -10.69
N ALA A 134 -1.92 16.04 -11.90
CA ALA A 134 -2.45 17.39 -12.10
C ALA A 134 -3.88 17.59 -11.56
N GLN A 135 -4.69 16.54 -11.49
CA GLN A 135 -6.06 16.63 -10.98
C GLN A 135 -6.16 16.81 -9.46
N GLY A 136 -5.04 16.69 -8.75
CA GLY A 136 -4.97 16.99 -7.31
C GLY A 136 -5.32 18.42 -6.94
N THR A 137 -5.32 19.35 -7.90
CA THR A 137 -5.74 20.74 -7.67
C THR A 137 -7.24 20.90 -7.42
N PHE A 138 -8.04 19.87 -7.71
CA PHE A 138 -9.47 19.89 -7.47
C PHE A 138 -9.78 20.29 -6.00
N LYS A 139 -10.62 21.28 -5.81
CA LYS A 139 -10.95 21.86 -4.50
C LYS A 139 -9.73 22.35 -3.68
N GLY A 140 -8.61 22.63 -4.32
CA GLY A 140 -7.37 23.01 -3.63
C GLY A 140 -6.80 21.92 -2.73
N ARG A 141 -7.17 20.67 -2.96
CA ARG A 141 -6.87 19.55 -2.06
C ARG A 141 -5.38 19.25 -1.96
N ASP A 142 -4.65 19.34 -3.07
CA ASP A 142 -3.20 19.14 -3.10
C ASP A 142 -2.47 20.12 -2.16
N GLN A 143 -2.84 21.40 -2.19
CA GLN A 143 -2.26 22.40 -1.29
C GLN A 143 -2.63 22.15 0.17
N GLN A 144 -3.86 21.75 0.43
CA GLN A 144 -4.33 21.40 1.76
C GLN A 144 -3.53 20.25 2.35
N VAL A 145 -3.30 19.19 1.57
CA VAL A 145 -2.53 18.03 2.02
C VAL A 145 -1.04 18.35 2.16
N ARG A 146 -0.48 19.16 1.27
CA ARG A 146 0.91 19.63 1.42
C ARG A 146 1.13 20.45 2.69
N ALA A 147 0.16 21.27 3.07
CA ALA A 147 0.21 22.01 4.34
C ALA A 147 0.11 21.11 5.57
N MET A 148 -0.67 20.04 5.46
CA MET A 148 -0.88 19.03 6.51
C MET A 148 0.32 18.11 6.71
N LEU A 149 0.99 17.74 5.61
CA LEU A 149 2.03 16.71 5.57
C LEU A 149 3.35 17.31 5.05
N PRO A 150 4.21 17.82 5.91
CA PRO A 150 5.52 18.29 5.48
C PRO A 150 6.41 17.13 4.98
N ARG A 151 7.41 17.43 4.16
CA ARG A 151 8.40 16.47 3.67
C ARG A 151 7.82 15.40 2.74
N LEU A 152 7.06 15.81 1.75
CA LEU A 152 6.62 14.94 0.66
C LEU A 152 7.72 14.81 -0.40
N HIS A 153 7.89 13.60 -0.93
CA HIS A 153 8.65 13.33 -2.15
C HIS A 153 7.74 13.39 -3.36
N TYR A 154 8.29 13.67 -4.52
CA TYR A 154 7.53 13.75 -5.77
C TYR A 154 8.15 12.84 -6.82
N LEU A 155 7.30 12.16 -7.60
CA LEU A 155 7.74 11.46 -8.80
C LEU A 155 8.06 12.50 -9.89
N ARG A 156 9.24 12.34 -10.51
CA ARG A 156 9.66 13.14 -11.66
C ARG A 156 9.60 12.34 -12.95
#